data_b439c6de7482e1d177728d2331e6b459
#
_entry.id   b439c6de7482e1d177728d2331e6b459
#
_cell.length_a   1.000
_cell.length_b   1.000
_cell.length_c   1.000
_cell.angle_alpha   90.00
_cell.angle_beta   90.00
_cell.angle_gamma   90.00
#
_symmetry.space_group_name_H-M   'P 1'
#
loop_
_entity.id
_entity.type
_entity.pdbx_description
1 polymer ?
#
loop_
_entity_poly.entity_id
_entity_poly.type
_entity_poly.pdbx_seq_one_letter_code
_entity_poly.pdbx_strand_id
1 'polypeptide(L)' 'MRLDNRGLQPPEPMQRTLKALEEMNIGDKLTIINDRKPMFLFEELEQKGYSYEVNSREDGAFEIIIIKKEG' A
#
# COMPACT_ATOMS: atom_id res chain seq x y z
N MET A 1 -8.72 -0.43 7.10
CA MET A 1 -8.31 0.95 6.75
C MET A 1 -8.17 1.06 5.23
N ARG A 2 -8.48 2.21 4.69
CA ARG A 2 -8.42 2.42 3.24
C ARG A 2 -7.86 3.81 2.92
N LEU A 3 -6.91 3.88 1.98
CA LEU A 3 -6.35 5.14 1.48
C LEU A 3 -6.53 5.22 -0.02
N ASP A 4 -7.08 6.32 -0.50
CA ASP A 4 -7.16 6.58 -1.94
C ASP A 4 -6.04 7.55 -2.30
N ASN A 5 -5.02 7.02 -2.97
CA ASN A 5 -3.83 7.79 -3.36
C ASN A 5 -3.89 8.28 -4.81
N ARG A 6 -5.04 8.14 -5.47
CA ARG A 6 -5.17 8.58 -6.86
C ARG A 6 -4.99 10.08 -6.95
N GLY A 7 -4.33 10.53 -8.01
CA GLY A 7 -4.09 11.94 -8.26
C GLY A 7 -2.94 12.55 -7.49
N LEU A 8 -2.30 11.81 -6.59
CA LEU A 8 -1.17 12.31 -5.82
C LEU A 8 0.14 12.08 -6.58
N GLN A 9 1.09 12.98 -6.37
CA GLN A 9 2.40 12.91 -7.01
C GLN A 9 3.38 12.14 -6.12
N PRO A 10 4.27 11.30 -6.70
CA PRO A 10 5.34 10.69 -5.92
C PRO A 10 6.19 11.78 -5.25
N PRO A 11 6.69 11.57 -4.03
CA PRO A 11 6.62 10.36 -3.23
C PRO A 11 5.43 10.30 -2.26
N GLU A 12 4.44 11.17 -2.39
CA GLU A 12 3.36 11.31 -1.42
C GLU A 12 2.56 10.00 -1.20
N PRO A 13 2.17 9.25 -2.26
CA PRO A 13 1.42 8.01 -2.03
C PRO A 13 2.18 7.02 -1.14
N MET A 14 3.48 6.88 -1.36
CA MET A 14 4.30 5.97 -0.57
C MET A 14 4.44 6.46 0.87
N GLN A 15 4.65 7.76 1.06
CA GLN A 15 4.78 8.35 2.40
C GLN A 15 3.52 8.14 3.22
N ARG A 16 2.34 8.38 2.62
CA ARG A 16 1.06 8.18 3.29
C ARG A 16 0.87 6.73 3.70
N THR A 17 1.19 5.82 2.79
CA THR A 17 1.03 4.39 3.02
C THR A 17 1.94 3.88 4.14
N LEU A 18 3.21 4.26 4.11
CA LEU A 18 4.16 3.85 5.14
C LEU A 18 3.78 4.40 6.51
N LYS A 19 3.31 5.65 6.56
CA LYS A 19 2.86 6.24 7.81
C LYS A 19 1.65 5.49 8.37
N ALA A 20 0.68 5.15 7.53
CA ALA A 20 -0.48 4.40 7.95
C ALA A 20 -0.08 3.03 8.50
N LEU A 21 0.85 2.36 7.84
CA LEU A 21 1.35 1.06 8.29
C LEU A 21 2.02 1.13 9.66
N GLU A 22 2.75 2.22 9.93
CA GLU A 22 3.37 2.41 11.24
C GLU A 22 2.34 2.50 12.36
N GLU A 23 1.20 3.09 12.09
CA GLU A 23 0.14 3.30 13.08
C GLU A 23 -0.78 2.09 13.26
N MET A 24 -0.68 1.11 12.37
CA MET A 24 -1.53 -0.08 12.41
C MET A 24 -0.94 -1.14 13.32
N ASN A 25 -1.81 -2.01 13.83
CA ASN A 25 -1.39 -3.18 14.60
C ASN A 25 -1.08 -4.35 13.68
N ILE A 26 -0.25 -5.27 14.17
CA ILE A 26 0.04 -6.52 13.46
C ILE A 26 -1.28 -7.27 13.24
N GLY A 27 -1.50 -7.74 12.02
CA GLY A 27 -2.72 -8.42 11.63
C GLY A 27 -3.74 -7.50 10.96
N ASP A 28 -3.57 -6.19 11.08
CA ASP A 28 -4.47 -5.23 10.42
C ASP A 28 -4.24 -5.20 8.92
N LYS A 29 -5.30 -4.86 8.20
CA LYS A 29 -5.30 -4.78 6.75
C LYS A 29 -5.43 -3.33 6.30
N LEU A 30 -4.60 -2.94 5.35
CA LEU A 30 -4.68 -1.63 4.69
C LEU A 30 -4.92 -1.84 3.20
N THR A 31 -5.96 -1.21 2.68
CA THR A 31 -6.24 -1.21 1.25
C THR A 31 -5.89 0.17 0.71
N ILE A 32 -5.03 0.22 -0.31
CA ILE A 32 -4.70 1.47 -0.97
C ILE A 32 -5.07 1.40 -2.44
N ILE A 33 -5.38 2.55 -3.02
CA ILE A 33 -5.64 2.67 -4.46
C ILE A 33 -4.63 3.65 -5.01
N ASN A 34 -3.80 3.18 -5.95
CA ASN A 34 -2.75 3.99 -6.58
C ASN A 34 -2.97 4.03 -8.08
N ASP A 35 -2.60 5.15 -8.72
CA ASP A 35 -2.69 5.27 -10.18
C ASP A 35 -1.74 4.32 -10.89
N ARG A 36 -0.63 3.97 -10.27
CA ARG A 36 0.41 3.09 -10.82
C ARG A 36 0.79 2.03 -9.81
N LYS A 37 1.40 0.95 -10.30
CA LYS A 37 1.96 -0.07 -9.41
C LYS A 37 3.12 0.54 -8.62
N PRO A 38 3.04 0.59 -7.29
CA PRO A 38 4.06 1.24 -6.48
C PRO A 38 5.25 0.30 -6.21
N MET A 39 6.13 0.17 -7.20
CA MET A 39 7.23 -0.82 -7.14
C MET A 39 8.16 -0.60 -5.95
N PHE A 40 8.49 0.65 -5.61
CA PHE A 40 9.35 0.93 -4.46
C PHE A 40 8.65 0.54 -3.15
N LEU A 41 7.33 0.74 -3.08
CA LEU A 41 6.57 0.31 -1.92
C LEU A 41 6.63 -1.21 -1.76
N PHE A 42 6.53 -1.94 -2.87
CA PHE A 42 6.60 -3.40 -2.82
C PHE A 42 7.91 -3.87 -2.21
N GLU A 43 9.03 -3.23 -2.58
CA GLU A 43 10.33 -3.55 -1.99
C GLU A 43 10.34 -3.33 -0.48
N GLU A 44 9.75 -2.22 -0.02
CA GLU A 44 9.66 -1.91 1.40
C GLU A 44 8.80 -2.96 2.13
N LEU A 45 7.68 -3.35 1.54
CA LEU A 45 6.79 -4.34 2.14
C LEU A 45 7.48 -5.70 2.26
N GLU A 46 8.24 -6.08 1.23
CA GLU A 46 8.98 -7.34 1.25
C GLU A 46 10.06 -7.34 2.31
N GLN A 47 10.77 -6.23 2.47
CA GLN A 47 11.80 -6.09 3.50
C GLN A 47 11.21 -6.18 4.90
N LYS A 48 9.99 -5.66 5.08
CA LYS A 48 9.29 -5.71 6.36
C LYS A 48 8.62 -7.06 6.62
N GLY A 49 8.55 -7.93 5.61
CA GLY A 49 7.86 -9.20 5.74
C GLY A 49 6.34 -9.10 5.69
N TYR A 50 5.80 -8.00 5.20
CA TYR A 50 4.35 -7.82 5.07
C TYR A 50 3.85 -8.50 3.80
N SER A 51 2.63 -9.07 3.87
CA SER A 51 1.98 -9.63 2.69
C SER A 51 1.24 -8.54 1.93
N TYR A 52 1.16 -8.69 0.62
CA TYR A 52 0.33 -7.79 -0.16
C TYR A 52 -0.21 -8.49 -1.40
N GLU A 53 -1.33 -7.98 -1.89
CA GLU A 53 -2.00 -8.48 -3.09
C GLU A 53 -2.30 -7.29 -3.99
N VAL A 54 -2.08 -7.44 -5.29
CA VAL A 54 -2.28 -6.37 -6.28
C VAL A 54 -3.41 -6.77 -7.22
N ASN A 55 -4.42 -5.90 -7.33
CA ASN A 55 -5.54 -6.13 -8.24
C ASN A 55 -5.67 -4.94 -9.19
N SER A 56 -5.85 -5.23 -10.47
CA SER A 56 -6.14 -4.18 -11.47
C SER A 56 -7.59 -3.72 -11.32
N ARG A 57 -7.83 -2.43 -11.50
CA ARG A 57 -9.17 -1.85 -11.46
C ARG A 57 -9.61 -1.49 -12.88
N GLU A 58 -10.93 -1.37 -13.06
CA GLU A 58 -11.49 -1.01 -14.36
C GLU A 58 -11.11 0.40 -14.80
N ASP A 59 -10.83 1.29 -13.84
CA ASP A 59 -10.46 2.68 -14.12
C ASP A 59 -8.97 2.86 -14.46
N GLY A 60 -8.23 1.76 -14.55
CA GLY A 60 -6.80 1.78 -14.84
C GLY A 60 -5.91 1.96 -13.62
N ALA A 61 -6.48 2.19 -12.46
CA ALA A 61 -5.73 2.25 -11.21
C ALA A 61 -5.52 0.84 -10.66
N PHE A 62 -4.78 0.75 -9.55
CA PHE A 62 -4.47 -0.52 -8.90
C PHE A 62 -4.91 -0.48 -7.44
N GLU A 63 -5.50 -1.58 -6.98
CA GLU A 63 -5.84 -1.78 -5.59
C GLU A 63 -4.78 -2.69 -4.97
N ILE A 64 -4.17 -2.25 -3.89
CA ILE A 64 -3.18 -3.05 -3.18
C ILE A 64 -3.69 -3.29 -1.77
N ILE A 65 -3.80 -4.56 -1.39
CA ILE A 65 -4.26 -4.96 -0.07
C ILE A 65 -3.04 -5.45 0.71
N ILE A 66 -2.72 -4.76 1.80
CA ILE A 66 -1.52 -5.01 2.59
C ILE A 66 -1.93 -5.52 3.96
N ILE A 67 -1.30 -6.59 4.41
CA ILE A 67 -1.50 -7.12 5.76
C ILE A 67 -0.21 -6.92 6.53
N LYS A 68 -0.29 -6.20 7.65
CA LYS A 68 0.86 -5.97 8.52
C LYS A 68 1.16 -7.23 9.30
N LYS A 69 2.39 -7.69 9.19
CA LYS A 69 2.84 -8.91 9.85
C LYS A 69 4.02 -8.63 10.76
N GLU A 70 4.25 -9.55 11.68
CA GLU A 70 5.45 -9.55 12.49
C GLU A 70 6.62 -9.97 11.60
N GLY A 71 7.48 -9.01 11.29
CA GLY A 71 8.56 -9.22 10.33
C GLY A 71 9.91 -9.35 10.96
#